data_da4e9f714897988ff87f8ba0598eff78
#
_entry.id   da4e9f714897988ff87f8ba0598eff78
#
_cell.length_a   1.000
_cell.length_b   1.000
_cell.length_c   1.000
_cell.angle_alpha   90.00
_cell.angle_beta   90.00
_cell.angle_gamma   90.00
#
_symmetry.space_group_name_H-M   'P 1'
#
loop_
_entity.id
_entity.type
_entity.pdbx_description
1 polymer ?
#
loop_
_entity_poly.entity_id
_entity_poly.type
_entity_poly.pdbx_seq_one_letter_code
_entity_poly.pdbx_strand_id
1 'polypeptide(L)'
;YDRLGEVQYTDTLAKNKNAASLWIRSIGRYNKFKDESKQLNTHGKSFIVQIGGDIAQWSTNDLNRYHLGIMGGYGSNHNTTNSKLTDYRSKGETSGYNLGIYGTWFSNSQDYSGFYADSWLMYSWFNNTVAGEKLEKEKYSSKGITSSIEAGYTFRIDQNLEKRILFVQPKIQAVYMGVNTKDHTESNGTVVKFFGEGNIQT
;
A
#
# COMPACT_ATOMS: atom_id res chain seq x y z
N TYR A 1 3.75 -4.43 -1.83
CA TYR A 1 2.27 -4.31 -1.82
C TYR A 1 1.70 -5.54 -2.51
N ASP A 2 1.51 -6.60 -1.76
CA ASP A 2 0.97 -7.85 -2.27
C ASP A 2 -0.52 -7.93 -1.89
N ARG A 3 -1.40 -7.63 -2.85
CA ARG A 3 -2.84 -7.72 -2.66
C ARG A 3 -3.36 -9.13 -2.98
N LEU A 4 -2.70 -9.84 -3.89
CA LEU A 4 -3.17 -11.13 -4.41
C LEU A 4 -3.07 -12.29 -3.43
N GLY A 5 -2.22 -12.23 -2.41
CA GLY A 5 -2.17 -13.25 -1.36
C GLY A 5 -3.47 -13.41 -0.57
N GLU A 6 -4.33 -12.38 -0.59
CA GLU A 6 -5.61 -12.38 0.14
C GLU A 6 -6.79 -12.83 -0.71
N VAL A 7 -6.73 -12.66 -2.03
CA VAL A 7 -7.84 -13.02 -2.95
C VAL A 7 -7.96 -14.54 -3.16
N GLN A 8 -6.87 -15.27 -3.05
CA GLN A 8 -6.88 -16.73 -3.25
C GLN A 8 -7.65 -17.49 -2.16
N TYR A 9 -7.75 -16.94 -0.94
CA TYR A 9 -8.47 -17.59 0.17
C TYR A 9 -10.00 -17.46 0.10
N THR A 10 -10.51 -16.43 -0.55
CA THR A 10 -11.96 -16.18 -0.64
C THR A 10 -12.64 -17.00 -1.73
N ASP A 11 -11.93 -17.42 -2.76
CA ASP A 11 -12.51 -18.23 -3.86
C ASP A 11 -12.92 -19.64 -3.43
N THR A 12 -12.33 -20.20 -2.38
CA THR A 12 -12.68 -21.53 -1.86
C THR A 12 -14.03 -21.55 -1.14
N LEU A 13 -14.51 -20.42 -0.66
CA LEU A 13 -15.79 -20.28 0.05
C LEU A 13 -16.96 -19.86 -0.87
N ALA A 14 -16.65 -19.31 -2.04
CA ALA A 14 -17.65 -18.76 -2.95
C ALA A 14 -18.03 -19.76 -4.07
N LYS A 15 -18.73 -20.84 -3.72
CA LYS A 15 -19.44 -21.68 -4.72
C LYS A 15 -20.66 -20.98 -5.36
N ASN A 16 -20.99 -19.77 -4.93
CA ASN A 16 -22.08 -18.97 -5.50
C ASN A 16 -21.53 -17.89 -6.42
N LYS A 17 -22.02 -17.84 -7.65
CA LYS A 17 -21.68 -16.87 -8.72
C LYS A 17 -21.85 -15.38 -8.36
N ASN A 18 -22.36 -15.05 -7.16
CA ASN A 18 -22.64 -13.70 -6.68
C ASN A 18 -22.02 -13.40 -5.30
N ALA A 19 -21.00 -14.13 -4.88
CA ALA A 19 -20.39 -13.85 -3.59
C ALA A 19 -19.46 -12.64 -3.72
N ALA A 20 -19.81 -11.52 -3.09
CA ALA A 20 -18.94 -10.40 -2.89
C ALA A 20 -17.77 -10.84 -1.97
N SER A 21 -16.55 -10.76 -2.44
CA SER A 21 -15.39 -11.00 -1.60
C SER A 21 -15.08 -9.74 -0.79
N LEU A 22 -15.02 -9.88 0.52
CA LEU A 22 -14.62 -8.81 1.43
C LEU A 22 -13.27 -9.19 2.05
N TRP A 23 -12.34 -8.26 2.08
CA TRP A 23 -11.05 -8.44 2.72
C TRP A 23 -10.70 -7.26 3.62
N ILE A 24 -9.94 -7.53 4.66
CA ILE A 24 -9.36 -6.53 5.55
C ILE A 24 -7.86 -6.81 5.71
N ARG A 25 -7.07 -5.76 5.71
CA ARG A 25 -5.62 -5.82 5.93
C ARG A 25 -5.19 -4.80 6.96
N SER A 26 -4.33 -5.20 7.89
CA SER A 26 -3.67 -4.31 8.83
C SER A 26 -2.15 -4.48 8.74
N ILE A 27 -1.41 -3.38 8.72
CA ILE A 27 0.04 -3.36 8.66
C ILE A 27 0.57 -2.46 9.75
N GLY A 28 1.40 -3.01 10.63
CA GLY A 28 2.19 -2.27 11.60
C GLY A 28 3.67 -2.30 11.20
N ARG A 29 4.34 -1.14 11.22
CA ARG A 29 5.77 -1.05 10.95
C ARG A 29 6.45 -0.21 12.02
N TYR A 30 7.59 -0.68 12.48
CA TYR A 30 8.52 0.06 13.31
C TYR A 30 9.85 0.20 12.59
N ASN A 31 10.32 1.44 12.43
CA ASN A 31 11.59 1.75 11.79
C ASN A 31 12.50 2.49 12.79
N LYS A 32 13.77 2.13 12.76
CA LYS A 32 14.81 2.85 13.49
C LYS A 32 15.94 3.15 12.51
N PHE A 33 16.21 4.42 12.34
CA PHE A 33 17.26 4.90 11.46
C PHE A 33 18.27 5.74 12.25
N LYS A 34 19.54 5.57 11.93
CA LYS A 34 20.64 6.42 12.41
C LYS A 34 21.36 6.92 11.17
N ASP A 35 21.66 8.20 11.13
CA ASP A 35 22.48 8.77 10.06
C ASP A 35 23.93 8.24 10.13
N GLU A 36 24.70 8.42 9.06
CA GLU A 36 26.09 7.96 8.96
C GLU A 36 26.97 8.62 10.03
N SER A 37 26.72 9.86 10.39
CA SER A 37 27.41 10.60 11.45
C SER A 37 27.04 10.15 12.86
N LYS A 38 26.00 9.30 13.01
CA LYS A 38 25.41 8.83 14.29
C LYS A 38 24.90 9.98 15.18
N GLN A 39 24.71 11.17 14.62
CA GLN A 39 24.25 12.35 15.33
C GLN A 39 22.74 12.42 15.42
N LEU A 40 22.05 11.90 14.40
CA LEU A 40 20.58 11.86 14.34
C LEU A 40 20.07 10.44 14.56
N ASN A 41 19.10 10.32 15.44
CA ASN A 41 18.37 9.08 15.70
C ASN A 41 16.89 9.31 15.37
N THR A 42 16.39 8.62 14.36
CA THR A 42 14.97 8.66 13.98
C THR A 42 14.28 7.35 14.33
N HIS A 43 13.17 7.44 15.00
CA HIS A 43 12.27 6.34 15.30
C HIS A 43 10.94 6.61 14.63
N GLY A 44 10.47 5.65 13.83
CA GLY A 44 9.20 5.73 13.12
C GLY A 44 8.26 4.58 13.51
N LYS A 45 6.99 4.90 13.70
CA LYS A 45 5.90 3.93 13.88
C LYS A 45 4.83 4.23 12.87
N SER A 46 4.46 3.23 12.08
CA SER A 46 3.38 3.34 11.10
C SER A 46 2.32 2.28 11.36
N PHE A 47 1.07 2.65 11.16
CA PHE A 47 -0.07 1.75 11.23
C PHE A 47 -0.99 2.06 10.05
N ILE A 48 -1.41 1.02 9.34
CA ILE A 48 -2.31 1.12 8.19
C ILE A 48 -3.39 0.05 8.34
N VAL A 49 -4.63 0.44 8.14
CA VAL A 49 -5.77 -0.48 7.97
C VAL A 49 -6.43 -0.20 6.64
N GLN A 50 -6.68 -1.24 5.87
CA GLN A 50 -7.41 -1.17 4.61
C GLN A 50 -8.50 -2.24 4.59
N ILE A 51 -9.63 -1.89 3.98
CA ILE A 51 -10.75 -2.76 3.70
C ILE A 51 -11.09 -2.65 2.22
N GLY A 52 -11.47 -3.73 1.60
CA GLY A 52 -11.92 -3.71 0.22
C GLY A 52 -12.75 -4.94 -0.11
N GLY A 53 -13.33 -4.92 -1.29
CA GLY A 53 -14.14 -6.04 -1.77
C GLY A 53 -14.43 -5.92 -3.26
N ASP A 54 -14.74 -7.05 -3.86
CA ASP A 54 -15.13 -7.13 -5.25
C ASP A 54 -16.57 -6.63 -5.43
N ILE A 55 -16.74 -5.72 -6.37
CA ILE A 55 -18.05 -5.21 -6.78
C ILE A 55 -18.58 -5.94 -8.02
N ALA A 56 -17.68 -6.53 -8.81
CA ALA A 56 -18.02 -7.32 -9.97
C ALA A 56 -17.02 -8.45 -10.21
N GLN A 57 -17.53 -9.60 -10.60
CA GLN A 57 -16.76 -10.76 -11.04
C GLN A 57 -17.41 -11.34 -12.28
N TRP A 58 -16.62 -11.69 -13.29
CA TRP A 58 -17.15 -12.34 -14.50
C TRP A 58 -16.09 -13.23 -15.14
N SER A 59 -16.53 -14.08 -16.04
CA SER A 59 -15.72 -14.96 -16.88
C SER A 59 -16.21 -14.86 -18.32
N THR A 60 -15.32 -14.99 -19.29
CA THR A 60 -15.67 -14.97 -20.72
C THR A 60 -15.63 -16.36 -21.37
N ASN A 61 -14.95 -17.33 -20.75
CA ASN A 61 -14.75 -18.67 -21.33
C ASN A 61 -14.76 -19.79 -20.28
N ASP A 62 -15.37 -19.56 -19.11
CA ASP A 62 -15.43 -20.48 -17.96
C ASP A 62 -14.06 -20.89 -17.37
N LEU A 63 -12.95 -20.50 -18.00
CA LEU A 63 -11.59 -20.75 -17.53
C LEU A 63 -10.99 -19.50 -16.88
N ASN A 64 -11.16 -18.35 -17.52
CA ASN A 64 -10.64 -17.09 -17.02
C ASN A 64 -11.56 -16.46 -15.98
N ARG A 65 -11.04 -15.58 -15.17
CA ARG A 65 -11.81 -14.82 -14.20
C ARG A 65 -11.31 -13.40 -14.10
N TYR A 66 -12.25 -12.46 -14.08
CA TYR A 66 -12.02 -11.05 -13.85
C TYR A 66 -12.65 -10.65 -12.51
N HIS A 67 -11.92 -9.84 -11.77
CA HIS A 67 -12.37 -9.20 -10.54
C HIS A 67 -12.23 -7.69 -10.69
N LEU A 68 -13.26 -6.97 -10.32
CA LEU A 68 -13.22 -5.52 -10.18
C LEU A 68 -13.70 -5.16 -8.79
N GLY A 69 -12.95 -4.35 -8.06
CA GLY A 69 -13.28 -4.03 -6.70
C GLY A 69 -12.89 -2.61 -6.29
N ILE A 70 -13.34 -2.25 -5.11
CA ILE A 70 -13.03 -1.00 -4.43
C ILE A 70 -12.32 -1.27 -3.12
N MET A 71 -11.50 -0.33 -2.70
CA MET A 71 -10.80 -0.41 -1.43
C MET A 71 -10.67 0.98 -0.80
N GLY A 72 -10.62 1.01 0.52
CA GLY A 72 -10.38 2.23 1.27
C GLY A 72 -9.63 1.94 2.54
N GLY A 73 -9.05 2.95 3.15
CA GLY A 73 -8.30 2.74 4.37
C GLY A 73 -7.90 4.01 5.09
N TYR A 74 -7.29 3.78 6.23
CA TYR A 74 -6.69 4.80 7.08
C TYR A 74 -5.25 4.41 7.41
N GLY A 75 -4.37 5.41 7.41
CA GLY A 75 -2.98 5.25 7.80
C GLY A 75 -2.51 6.35 8.75
N SER A 76 -1.62 5.99 9.66
CA SER A 76 -0.92 6.94 10.52
C SER A 76 0.56 6.61 10.59
N ASN A 77 1.38 7.64 10.65
CA ASN A 77 2.82 7.53 10.80
C ASN A 77 3.30 8.59 11.79
N HIS A 78 4.09 8.16 12.78
CA HIS A 78 4.69 9.02 13.78
C HIS A 78 6.21 8.83 13.74
N ASN A 79 6.92 9.91 13.48
CA ASN A 79 8.38 9.94 13.47
C ASN A 79 8.89 10.85 14.59
N THR A 80 9.92 10.41 15.27
CA THR A 80 10.64 11.24 16.25
C THR A 80 12.13 11.17 15.93
N THR A 81 12.72 12.33 15.71
CA THR A 81 14.15 12.49 15.45
C THR A 81 14.79 13.24 16.61
N ASN A 82 15.83 12.66 17.19
CA ASN A 82 16.62 13.27 18.26
C ASN A 82 18.01 13.55 17.74
N SER A 83 18.51 14.77 17.97
CA SER A 83 19.91 15.15 17.73
C SER A 83 20.72 14.93 19.00
N LYS A 84 21.85 14.24 18.87
CA LYS A 84 22.77 14.03 19.99
C LYS A 84 23.68 15.23 20.26
N LEU A 85 23.88 16.08 19.24
CA LEU A 85 24.74 17.25 19.33
C LEU A 85 24.08 18.40 20.05
N THR A 86 22.78 18.59 19.88
CA THR A 86 22.05 19.76 20.34
C THR A 86 20.94 19.43 21.33
N ASP A 87 20.79 18.13 21.67
CA ASP A 87 19.63 17.59 22.41
C ASP A 87 18.28 18.02 21.85
N TYR A 88 18.24 18.47 20.58
CA TYR A 88 17.03 18.94 19.92
C TYR A 88 16.18 17.77 19.44
N ARG A 89 14.88 17.87 19.69
CA ARG A 89 13.90 16.86 19.29
C ARG A 89 12.92 17.44 18.27
N SER A 90 12.70 16.70 17.18
CA SER A 90 11.64 16.97 16.20
C SER A 90 10.68 15.80 16.12
N LYS A 91 9.39 16.12 16.00
CA LYS A 91 8.30 15.14 15.82
C LYS A 91 7.59 15.43 14.51
N GLY A 92 7.39 14.40 13.71
CA GLY A 92 6.55 14.43 12.51
C GLY A 92 5.40 13.42 12.65
N GLU A 93 4.19 13.86 12.37
CA GLU A 93 3.00 13.05 12.37
C GLU A 93 2.30 13.18 11.03
N THR A 94 1.95 12.07 10.42
CA THR A 94 1.14 12.04 9.20
C THR A 94 0.00 11.07 9.43
N SER A 95 -1.21 11.50 9.16
CA SER A 95 -2.37 10.62 9.15
C SER A 95 -3.23 10.91 7.93
N GLY A 96 -3.94 9.91 7.44
CA GLY A 96 -4.75 10.13 6.25
C GLY A 96 -5.64 8.97 5.90
N TYR A 97 -6.53 9.25 4.96
CA TYR A 97 -7.45 8.29 4.36
C TYR A 97 -7.07 8.05 2.91
N ASN A 98 -7.44 6.88 2.42
CA ASN A 98 -7.30 6.56 1.00
C ASN A 98 -8.56 5.88 0.48
N LEU A 99 -8.78 6.04 -0.83
CA LEU A 99 -9.83 5.36 -1.58
C LEU A 99 -9.25 4.94 -2.92
N GLY A 100 -9.56 3.72 -3.35
CA GLY A 100 -9.02 3.16 -4.58
C GLY A 100 -9.93 2.15 -5.25
N ILE A 101 -9.54 1.80 -6.44
CA ILE A 101 -10.14 0.74 -7.25
C ILE A 101 -9.06 -0.27 -7.63
N TYR A 102 -9.45 -1.49 -7.88
CA TYR A 102 -8.55 -2.52 -8.36
C TYR A 102 -9.23 -3.44 -9.38
N GLY A 103 -8.41 -4.01 -10.24
CA GLY A 103 -8.83 -5.04 -11.19
C GLY A 103 -7.81 -6.17 -11.25
N THR A 104 -8.30 -7.40 -11.25
CA THR A 104 -7.49 -8.61 -11.35
C THR A 104 -8.03 -9.52 -12.43
N TRP A 105 -7.15 -10.09 -13.20
CA TRP A 105 -7.44 -11.09 -14.19
C TRP A 105 -6.62 -12.35 -13.97
N PHE A 106 -7.28 -13.51 -14.05
CA PHE A 106 -6.67 -14.84 -14.06
C PHE A 106 -7.00 -15.55 -15.35
N SER A 107 -6.00 -16.13 -15.99
CA SER A 107 -6.18 -16.90 -17.23
C SER A 107 -6.84 -18.25 -17.00
N ASN A 108 -6.60 -18.88 -15.85
CA ASN A 108 -7.19 -20.16 -15.47
C ASN A 108 -7.50 -20.16 -13.97
N SER A 109 -8.77 -20.07 -13.64
CA SER A 109 -9.27 -20.08 -12.27
C SER A 109 -9.69 -21.47 -11.77
N GLN A 110 -9.72 -22.49 -12.62
CA GLN A 110 -10.11 -23.84 -12.22
C GLN A 110 -8.98 -24.57 -11.49
N ASP A 111 -7.74 -24.46 -12.02
CA ASP A 111 -6.57 -25.15 -11.48
C ASP A 111 -5.66 -24.24 -10.66
N TYR A 112 -6.01 -22.96 -10.53
CA TYR A 112 -5.17 -21.91 -9.92
C TYR A 112 -3.77 -21.81 -10.56
N SER A 113 -3.65 -22.17 -11.84
CA SER A 113 -2.42 -22.09 -12.63
C SER A 113 -2.58 -21.11 -13.79
N GLY A 114 -1.46 -20.71 -14.42
CA GLY A 114 -1.48 -19.86 -15.59
C GLY A 114 -1.14 -18.40 -15.29
N PHE A 115 -1.34 -17.55 -16.29
CA PHE A 115 -1.07 -16.11 -16.18
C PHE A 115 -2.10 -15.38 -15.32
N TYR A 116 -1.62 -14.36 -14.63
CA TYR A 116 -2.47 -13.37 -13.99
C TYR A 116 -1.94 -11.96 -14.19
N ALA A 117 -2.81 -11.00 -14.11
CA ALA A 117 -2.48 -9.59 -14.06
C ALA A 117 -3.34 -8.90 -13.00
N ASP A 118 -2.72 -8.01 -12.25
CA ASP A 118 -3.38 -7.19 -11.22
C ASP A 118 -3.01 -5.73 -11.40
N SER A 119 -3.96 -4.84 -11.23
CA SER A 119 -3.68 -3.41 -11.19
C SER A 119 -4.59 -2.72 -10.19
N TRP A 120 -4.08 -1.66 -9.57
CA TRP A 120 -4.87 -0.82 -8.70
C TRP A 120 -4.43 0.63 -8.76
N LEU A 121 -5.38 1.52 -8.48
CA LEU A 121 -5.19 2.95 -8.40
C LEU A 121 -5.81 3.44 -7.08
N MET A 122 -5.08 4.25 -6.34
CA MET A 122 -5.49 4.76 -5.04
C MET A 122 -5.20 6.26 -4.94
N TYR A 123 -6.17 7.01 -4.46
CA TYR A 123 -6.03 8.41 -4.11
C TYR A 123 -6.04 8.56 -2.59
N SER A 124 -5.13 9.39 -2.06
CA SER A 124 -4.91 9.56 -0.64
C SER A 124 -4.94 11.03 -0.23
N TRP A 125 -5.50 11.30 0.94
CA TRP A 125 -5.52 12.60 1.60
C TRP A 125 -4.77 12.49 2.91
N PHE A 126 -3.79 13.37 3.14
CA PHE A 126 -2.95 13.35 4.33
C PHE A 126 -3.03 14.68 5.07
N ASN A 127 -3.05 14.59 6.39
CA ASN A 127 -2.82 15.67 7.32
C ASN A 127 -1.45 15.46 7.97
N ASN A 128 -0.58 16.43 7.80
CA ASN A 128 0.78 16.38 8.30
C ASN A 128 0.92 17.41 9.44
N THR A 129 1.67 17.03 10.45
CA THR A 129 2.03 17.91 11.58
C THR A 129 3.52 17.77 11.84
N VAL A 130 4.21 18.87 11.91
CA VAL A 130 5.63 18.94 12.29
C VAL A 130 5.76 19.81 13.51
N ALA A 131 6.51 19.33 14.49
CA ALA A 131 6.78 20.07 15.73
C ALA A 131 8.25 19.94 16.10
N GLY A 132 8.94 21.06 16.25
CA GLY A 132 10.25 21.16 16.86
C GLY A 132 10.13 21.51 18.35
N GLU A 133 11.18 21.25 19.14
CA GLU A 133 11.15 21.41 20.61
C GLU A 133 10.93 22.86 21.08
N LYS A 134 11.24 23.84 20.24
CA LYS A 134 11.06 25.29 20.54
C LYS A 134 10.31 26.02 19.45
N LEU A 135 9.64 25.28 18.55
CA LEU A 135 8.90 25.84 17.43
C LEU A 135 7.42 25.49 17.58
N GLU A 136 6.58 26.37 17.09
CA GLU A 136 5.14 26.09 17.01
C GLU A 136 4.86 24.90 16.10
N LYS A 137 3.76 24.22 16.35
CA LYS A 137 3.31 23.10 15.52
C LYS A 137 2.81 23.61 14.19
N GLU A 138 3.47 23.21 13.13
CA GLU A 138 3.04 23.47 11.77
C GLU A 138 2.16 22.34 11.24
N LYS A 139 1.02 22.69 10.63
CA LYS A 139 0.06 21.75 10.07
C LYS A 139 -0.16 22.05 8.60
N TYR A 140 -0.06 21.04 7.78
CA TYR A 140 -0.33 21.15 6.34
C TYR A 140 -0.96 19.89 5.79
N SER A 141 -1.66 20.02 4.67
CA SER A 141 -2.30 18.90 4.00
C SER A 141 -1.56 18.53 2.71
N SER A 142 -1.50 17.25 2.43
CA SER A 142 -0.98 16.73 1.17
C SER A 142 -1.95 15.72 0.57
N LYS A 143 -1.81 15.48 -0.73
CA LYS A 143 -2.61 14.54 -1.51
C LYS A 143 -1.69 13.69 -2.34
N GLY A 144 -2.04 12.44 -2.55
CA GLY A 144 -1.21 11.53 -3.32
C GLY A 144 -2.01 10.60 -4.21
N ILE A 145 -1.38 10.20 -5.31
CA ILE A 145 -1.84 9.12 -6.17
C ILE A 145 -0.82 8.01 -6.09
N THR A 146 -1.31 6.81 -5.85
CA THR A 146 -0.48 5.60 -5.89
C THR A 146 -1.14 4.60 -6.82
N SER A 147 -0.36 3.99 -7.70
CA SER A 147 -0.84 2.95 -8.61
C SER A 147 0.15 1.81 -8.69
N SER A 148 -0.34 0.63 -9.05
CA SER A 148 0.48 -0.55 -9.27
C SER A 148 -0.04 -1.36 -10.44
N ILE A 149 0.89 -1.98 -11.14
CA ILE A 149 0.64 -3.02 -12.14
C ILE A 149 1.53 -4.20 -11.78
N GLU A 150 0.93 -5.37 -11.66
CA GLU A 150 1.60 -6.63 -11.38
C GLU A 150 1.17 -7.67 -12.42
N ALA A 151 2.10 -8.50 -12.88
CA ALA A 151 1.83 -9.64 -13.73
C ALA A 151 2.70 -10.82 -13.30
N GLY A 152 2.19 -12.02 -13.46
CA GLY A 152 2.93 -13.23 -13.11
C GLY A 152 2.31 -14.47 -13.70
N TYR A 153 2.96 -15.59 -13.40
CA TYR A 153 2.52 -16.90 -13.81
C TYR A 153 2.57 -17.88 -12.63
N THR A 154 1.49 -18.60 -12.42
CA THR A 154 1.40 -19.63 -11.37
C THR A 154 1.63 -21.00 -11.95
N PHE A 155 2.70 -21.66 -11.51
CA PHE A 155 2.99 -23.07 -11.81
C PHE A 155 2.38 -23.93 -10.71
N ARG A 156 1.57 -24.89 -11.09
CA ARG A 156 1.06 -25.94 -10.21
C ARG A 156 1.92 -27.18 -10.39
N ILE A 157 2.51 -27.68 -9.33
CA ILE A 157 3.35 -28.88 -9.31
C ILE A 157 2.68 -29.93 -8.42
N ASP A 158 2.10 -30.97 -9.03
CA ASP A 158 1.45 -32.06 -8.32
C ASP A 158 2.51 -33.10 -7.91
N GLN A 159 2.72 -33.28 -6.62
CA GLN A 159 3.60 -34.34 -6.09
C GLN A 159 2.75 -35.57 -5.79
N ASN A 160 2.83 -36.56 -6.69
CA ASN A 160 2.01 -37.79 -6.64
C ASN A 160 2.20 -38.67 -5.40
N LEU A 161 3.31 -38.57 -4.67
CA LEU A 161 3.65 -39.43 -3.53
C LEU A 161 2.99 -39.08 -2.21
N GLU A 162 2.53 -37.83 -2.03
CA GLU A 162 1.99 -37.39 -0.71
C GLU A 162 0.68 -36.58 -0.82
N LYS A 163 0.00 -36.52 -1.96
CA LYS A 163 -1.16 -35.66 -2.23
C LYS A 163 -0.90 -34.17 -1.91
N ARG A 164 0.32 -33.72 -2.02
CA ARG A 164 0.70 -32.31 -1.82
C ARG A 164 0.75 -31.60 -3.15
N ILE A 165 0.17 -30.40 -3.18
CA ILE A 165 0.21 -29.49 -4.33
C ILE A 165 1.13 -28.34 -3.94
N LEU A 166 2.17 -28.09 -4.76
CA LEU A 166 3.05 -26.95 -4.61
C LEU A 166 2.72 -25.92 -5.70
N PHE A 167 2.59 -24.67 -5.31
CA PHE A 167 2.45 -23.55 -6.22
C PHE A 167 3.72 -22.70 -6.22
N VAL A 168 4.25 -22.41 -7.41
CA VAL A 168 5.39 -21.49 -7.60
C VAL A 168 4.92 -20.36 -8.50
N GLN A 169 5.06 -19.11 -8.03
CA GLN A 169 4.51 -17.95 -8.71
C GLN A 169 5.57 -16.85 -8.90
N PRO A 170 6.38 -16.90 -9.98
CA PRO A 170 7.18 -15.76 -10.39
C PRO A 170 6.29 -14.59 -10.81
N LYS A 171 6.66 -13.39 -10.37
CA LYS A 171 5.91 -12.16 -10.66
C LYS A 171 6.82 -10.97 -10.83
N ILE A 172 6.34 -9.97 -11.56
CA ILE A 172 6.92 -8.65 -11.70
C ILE A 172 5.88 -7.61 -11.32
N GLN A 173 6.29 -6.59 -10.59
CA GLN A 173 5.43 -5.50 -10.17
C GLN A 173 6.12 -4.15 -10.37
N ALA A 174 5.38 -3.18 -10.86
CA ALA A 174 5.78 -1.78 -10.89
C ALA A 174 4.79 -0.96 -10.05
N VAL A 175 5.32 -0.10 -9.17
CA VAL A 175 4.52 0.78 -8.32
C VAL A 175 4.92 2.22 -8.59
N TYR A 176 3.95 3.07 -8.88
CA TYR A 176 4.11 4.52 -8.97
C TYR A 176 3.52 5.19 -7.73
N MET A 177 4.26 6.13 -7.16
CA MET A 177 3.78 6.96 -6.05
C MET A 177 4.12 8.42 -6.33
N GLY A 178 3.09 9.26 -6.39
CA GLY A 178 3.20 10.71 -6.50
C GLY A 178 2.47 11.38 -5.35
N VAL A 179 3.16 12.27 -4.63
CA VAL A 179 2.57 13.06 -3.55
C VAL A 179 2.75 14.54 -3.88
N ASN A 180 1.66 15.30 -3.76
CA ASN A 180 1.65 16.74 -3.94
C ASN A 180 1.26 17.41 -2.62
N THR A 181 2.07 18.35 -2.20
CA THR A 181 1.84 19.17 -1.02
C THR A 181 1.69 20.61 -1.46
N LYS A 182 0.68 21.31 -0.94
CA LYS A 182 0.54 22.75 -1.19
C LYS A 182 1.65 23.52 -0.47
N ASP A 183 2.10 24.60 -1.09
CA ASP A 183 3.01 25.55 -0.44
C ASP A 183 2.44 25.96 0.92
N HIS A 184 3.28 25.98 1.93
CA HIS A 184 2.90 26.30 3.29
C HIS A 184 3.72 27.49 3.79
N THR A 185 3.04 28.44 4.40
CA THR A 185 3.70 29.54 5.10
C THR A 185 3.72 29.22 6.58
N GLU A 186 4.90 29.06 7.14
CA GLU A 186 5.10 28.79 8.56
C GLU A 186 4.70 30.01 9.41
N SER A 187 4.43 29.78 10.68
CA SER A 187 4.07 30.83 11.65
C SER A 187 5.12 31.95 11.79
N ASN A 188 6.37 31.64 11.48
CA ASN A 188 7.49 32.59 11.45
C ASN A 188 7.59 33.40 10.14
N GLY A 189 6.68 33.21 9.19
CA GLY A 189 6.66 33.85 7.87
C GLY A 189 7.49 33.17 6.78
N THR A 190 8.15 32.06 7.08
CA THR A 190 8.90 31.29 6.09
C THR A 190 7.95 30.59 5.12
N VAL A 191 8.15 30.75 3.81
CA VAL A 191 7.39 30.06 2.77
C VAL A 191 8.12 28.78 2.38
N VAL A 192 7.53 27.64 2.70
CA VAL A 192 8.02 26.32 2.29
C VAL A 192 7.32 25.92 0.98
N LYS A 193 8.10 25.82 -0.08
CA LYS A 193 7.62 25.33 -1.38
C LYS A 193 7.94 23.86 -1.52
N PHE A 194 6.92 23.07 -1.87
CA PHE A 194 7.06 21.65 -2.11
C PHE A 194 7.02 21.38 -3.62
N PHE A 195 8.10 20.81 -4.15
CA PHE A 195 8.12 20.30 -5.51
C PHE A 195 7.70 18.83 -5.46
N GLY A 196 6.58 18.48 -6.10
CA GLY A 196 6.10 17.11 -6.17
C GLY A 196 7.04 16.26 -7.05
N GLU A 197 7.67 15.26 -6.46
CA GLU A 197 8.42 14.24 -7.19
C GLU A 197 7.62 12.94 -7.21
N GLY A 198 7.43 12.36 -8.40
CA GLY A 198 6.91 11.01 -8.57
C GLY A 198 8.06 10.00 -8.44
N ASN A 199 7.85 8.91 -7.69
CA ASN A 199 8.81 7.82 -7.57
C ASN A 199 8.20 6.54 -8.16
N ILE A 200 8.99 5.85 -9.00
CA ILE A 200 8.62 4.54 -9.56
C ILE A 200 9.51 3.50 -8.89
N GLN A 201 8.89 2.48 -8.29
CA GLN A 201 9.57 1.31 -7.73
C GLN A 201 9.24 0.08 -8.59
N THR A 202 10.26 -0.67 -8.96
CA THR A 202 10.18 -1.92 -9.72
C THR A 202 10.67 -3.09 -8.90
#